data_44c7d436c151ad9c46a33764f61a7b55
#
_entry.id   44c7d436c151ad9c46a33764f61a7b55
#
_cell.length_a   1.000
_cell.length_b   1.000
_cell.length_c   1.000
_cell.angle_alpha   90.00
_cell.angle_beta   90.00
_cell.angle_gamma   90.00
#
_symmetry.space_group_name_H-M   'P 1'
#
loop_
_entity.id
_entity.type
_entity.pdbx_description
1 polymer ?
#
loop_
_entity_poly.entity_id
_entity_poly.type
_entity_poly.pdbx_seq_one_letter_code
_entity_poly.pdbx_strand_id
1 'polypeptide(L)'
;MFDRLDDLLIRYEEVMGELQEPDVANDPERFRRLMKEQSDLAPIVEAYKEYKNCKQNIEESLQLLEEESDEEMRELAKEELSGSRARIEELEQELKILLLPKDPNDDKNVIVEIRAGAGGDEAALFAAEIYRMYVHYADSRRWKTEMISLNENGIGGFKECVFMVTGQGAYSRMKYESGVHRVQRVPETESGGRIHTSTITVAVMPEAEEVDVVIDEKDIRIDVMRASGNGGQCVNTTDSAVRLTHYPTRIVIYSQTEKSQLQNKEKAFRLLRSKLYDLELEKQQASEAAERRSQIGTGDRSEKIRTYNFPQGRVTDHRIKLTLHKLDSILNGDLDEIIDSLIAADQTAKLAKMEE
;
A
#
# COMPACT_ATOMS: atom_id res chain seq x y z
N MET A 1 -18.75 -18.20 -6.39
CA MET A 1 -17.58 -17.67 -7.13
C MET A 1 -17.99 -17.23 -8.54
N PHE A 2 -18.56 -18.11 -9.36
CA PHE A 2 -18.89 -17.79 -10.76
C PHE A 2 -19.94 -16.69 -10.94
N ASP A 3 -21.00 -16.66 -10.14
CA ASP A 3 -22.00 -15.57 -10.18
C ASP A 3 -21.34 -14.19 -9.99
N ARG A 4 -20.37 -14.10 -9.09
CA ARG A 4 -19.61 -12.87 -8.87
C ARG A 4 -18.72 -12.49 -10.07
N LEU A 5 -18.21 -13.47 -10.83
CA LEU A 5 -17.42 -13.22 -12.04
C LEU A 5 -18.28 -12.70 -13.19
N ASP A 6 -19.51 -13.17 -13.30
CA ASP A 6 -20.47 -12.64 -14.29
C ASP A 6 -20.84 -11.18 -13.96
N ASP A 7 -21.07 -10.85 -12.69
CA ASP A 7 -21.30 -9.46 -12.27
C ASP A 7 -20.10 -8.54 -12.59
N LEU A 8 -18.85 -9.03 -12.38
CA LEU A 8 -17.64 -8.28 -12.72
C LEU A 8 -17.47 -8.08 -14.23
N LEU A 9 -17.87 -9.06 -15.05
CA LEU A 9 -17.88 -8.93 -16.51
C LEU A 9 -18.86 -7.83 -16.95
N ILE A 10 -20.07 -7.83 -16.41
CA ILE A 10 -21.08 -6.80 -16.69
C ILE A 10 -20.55 -5.43 -16.28
N ARG A 11 -19.98 -5.33 -15.07
CA ARG A 11 -19.41 -4.07 -14.59
C ARG A 11 -18.27 -3.56 -15.45
N TYR A 12 -17.40 -4.45 -15.94
CA TYR A 12 -16.33 -4.08 -16.88
C TYR A 12 -16.88 -3.51 -18.18
N GLU A 13 -17.94 -4.09 -18.74
CA GLU A 13 -18.61 -3.60 -19.96
C GLU A 13 -19.27 -2.23 -19.73
N GLU A 14 -19.88 -2.02 -18.56
CA GLU A 14 -20.42 -0.71 -18.17
C GLU A 14 -19.30 0.35 -18.08
N VAL A 15 -18.19 0.05 -17.41
CA VAL A 15 -17.03 0.95 -17.29
C VAL A 15 -16.45 1.30 -18.66
N MET A 16 -16.35 0.31 -19.55
CA MET A 16 -15.91 0.53 -20.93
C MET A 16 -16.88 1.42 -21.71
N GLY A 17 -18.19 1.29 -21.47
CA GLY A 17 -19.22 2.16 -22.03
C GLY A 17 -19.12 3.59 -21.49
N GLU A 18 -19.01 3.75 -20.16
CA GLU A 18 -18.86 5.06 -19.52
C GLU A 18 -17.59 5.80 -20.00
N LEU A 19 -16.47 5.10 -20.20
CA LEU A 19 -15.22 5.69 -20.71
C LEU A 19 -15.36 6.25 -22.15
N GLN A 20 -16.33 5.79 -22.92
CA GLN A 20 -16.61 6.30 -24.26
C GLN A 20 -17.52 7.55 -24.25
N GLU A 21 -18.12 7.90 -23.11
CA GLU A 21 -18.99 9.07 -23.00
C GLU A 21 -18.19 10.36 -23.12
N PRO A 22 -18.61 11.33 -23.97
CA PRO A 22 -17.89 12.60 -24.13
C PRO A 22 -17.76 13.41 -22.83
N ASP A 23 -18.71 13.27 -21.91
CA ASP A 23 -18.74 14.00 -20.65
C ASP A 23 -17.64 13.55 -19.67
N VAL A 24 -17.25 12.28 -19.74
CA VAL A 24 -16.17 11.72 -18.91
C VAL A 24 -14.81 12.31 -19.28
N ALA A 25 -14.58 12.61 -20.57
CA ALA A 25 -13.35 13.25 -21.00
C ALA A 25 -13.16 14.68 -20.44
N ASN A 26 -14.25 15.32 -20.02
CA ASN A 26 -14.25 16.66 -19.42
C ASN A 26 -14.09 16.66 -17.90
N ASP A 27 -14.18 15.49 -17.25
CA ASP A 27 -14.00 15.30 -15.81
C ASP A 27 -12.76 14.43 -15.53
N PRO A 28 -11.59 15.03 -15.24
CA PRO A 28 -10.34 14.29 -15.04
C PRO A 28 -10.37 13.32 -13.83
N GLU A 29 -11.16 13.62 -12.79
CA GLU A 29 -11.26 12.76 -11.61
C GLU A 29 -12.12 11.54 -11.90
N ARG A 30 -13.29 11.72 -12.54
CA ARG A 30 -14.15 10.62 -12.99
C ARG A 30 -13.40 9.74 -14.00
N PHE A 31 -12.71 10.33 -14.96
CA PHE A 31 -11.90 9.59 -15.94
C PHE A 31 -10.82 8.73 -15.27
N ARG A 32 -10.04 9.32 -14.33
CA ARG A 32 -8.98 8.58 -13.62
C ARG A 32 -9.53 7.43 -12.80
N ARG A 33 -10.67 7.63 -12.13
CA ARG A 33 -11.35 6.58 -11.36
C ARG A 33 -11.80 5.42 -12.24
N LEU A 34 -12.45 5.72 -13.37
CA LEU A 34 -12.92 4.70 -14.31
C LEU A 34 -11.76 3.95 -14.98
N MET A 35 -10.69 4.65 -15.33
CA MET A 35 -9.46 4.03 -15.88
C MET A 35 -8.82 3.08 -14.87
N LYS A 36 -8.79 3.46 -13.60
CA LYS A 36 -8.28 2.58 -12.53
C LYS A 36 -9.16 1.35 -12.38
N GLU A 37 -10.48 1.53 -12.31
CA GLU A 37 -11.45 0.43 -12.22
C GLU A 37 -11.34 -0.52 -13.42
N GLN A 38 -11.21 0.00 -14.64
CA GLN A 38 -10.97 -0.78 -15.84
C GLN A 38 -9.68 -1.60 -15.76
N SER A 39 -8.56 -0.97 -15.33
CA SER A 39 -7.27 -1.62 -15.18
C SER A 39 -7.31 -2.74 -14.13
N ASP A 40 -8.08 -2.58 -13.06
CA ASP A 40 -8.25 -3.58 -12.01
C ASP A 40 -9.11 -4.77 -12.44
N LEU A 41 -10.14 -4.53 -13.27
CA LEU A 41 -11.06 -5.56 -13.74
C LEU A 41 -10.52 -6.32 -14.96
N ALA A 42 -9.72 -5.68 -15.81
CA ALA A 42 -9.25 -6.26 -17.07
C ALA A 42 -8.64 -7.67 -16.92
N PRO A 43 -7.65 -7.92 -16.02
CA PRO A 43 -7.05 -9.24 -15.90
C PRO A 43 -8.05 -10.31 -15.42
N ILE A 44 -9.01 -9.94 -14.56
CA ILE A 44 -10.05 -10.85 -14.08
C ILE A 44 -10.98 -11.25 -15.24
N VAL A 45 -11.38 -10.27 -16.04
CA VAL A 45 -12.28 -10.47 -17.17
C VAL A 45 -11.62 -11.27 -18.29
N GLU A 46 -10.33 -11.01 -18.56
CA GLU A 46 -9.55 -11.77 -19.55
C GLU A 46 -9.45 -13.25 -19.17
N ALA A 47 -9.02 -13.53 -17.94
CA ALA A 47 -8.94 -14.90 -17.42
C ALA A 47 -10.30 -15.60 -17.41
N TYR A 48 -11.39 -14.87 -17.06
CA TYR A 48 -12.72 -15.43 -17.05
C TYR A 48 -13.28 -15.70 -18.45
N LYS A 49 -12.99 -14.84 -19.43
CA LYS A 49 -13.34 -15.09 -20.84
C LYS A 49 -12.62 -16.32 -21.38
N GLU A 50 -11.33 -16.46 -21.07
CA GLU A 50 -10.54 -17.65 -21.43
C GLU A 50 -11.14 -18.92 -20.79
N TYR A 51 -11.51 -18.85 -19.50
CA TYR A 51 -12.18 -19.93 -18.79
C TYR A 51 -13.49 -20.36 -19.50
N LYS A 52 -14.34 -19.40 -19.88
CA LYS A 52 -15.58 -19.67 -20.63
C LYS A 52 -15.30 -20.33 -21.98
N ASN A 53 -14.27 -19.85 -22.71
CA ASN A 53 -13.88 -20.45 -23.99
C ASN A 53 -13.38 -21.89 -23.81
N CYS A 54 -12.52 -22.16 -22.84
CA CYS A 54 -12.06 -23.51 -22.54
C CYS A 54 -13.21 -24.44 -22.16
N LYS A 55 -14.21 -23.94 -21.41
CA LYS A 55 -15.41 -24.70 -21.07
C LYS A 55 -16.24 -25.05 -22.29
N GLN A 56 -16.42 -24.08 -23.19
CA GLN A 56 -17.11 -24.29 -24.46
C GLN A 56 -16.35 -25.30 -25.32
N ASN A 57 -15.04 -25.18 -25.45
CA ASN A 57 -14.21 -26.15 -26.21
C ASN A 57 -14.33 -27.56 -25.65
N ILE A 58 -14.44 -27.72 -24.32
CA ILE A 58 -14.67 -29.03 -23.71
C ILE A 58 -16.05 -29.60 -24.15
N GLU A 59 -17.09 -28.79 -24.11
CA GLU A 59 -18.45 -29.23 -24.54
C GLU A 59 -18.46 -29.60 -26.03
N GLU A 60 -17.86 -28.79 -26.88
CA GLU A 60 -17.71 -29.04 -28.32
C GLU A 60 -16.89 -30.29 -28.63
N SER A 61 -15.73 -30.46 -27.96
CA SER A 61 -14.89 -31.64 -28.11
C SER A 61 -15.58 -32.93 -27.65
N LEU A 62 -16.36 -32.88 -26.57
CA LEU A 62 -17.17 -34.02 -26.11
C LEU A 62 -18.26 -34.40 -27.12
N GLN A 63 -18.95 -33.40 -27.67
CA GLN A 63 -19.97 -33.62 -28.68
C GLN A 63 -19.36 -34.20 -29.97
N LEU A 64 -18.21 -33.69 -30.41
CA LEU A 64 -17.45 -34.23 -31.55
C LEU A 64 -17.04 -35.71 -31.34
N LEU A 65 -16.64 -36.08 -30.13
CA LEU A 65 -16.30 -37.44 -29.78
C LEU A 65 -17.48 -38.40 -29.80
N GLU A 66 -18.70 -37.90 -29.60
CA GLU A 66 -19.93 -38.69 -29.68
C GLU A 66 -20.43 -38.83 -31.13
N GLU A 67 -20.35 -37.79 -31.94
CA GLU A 67 -20.95 -37.71 -33.28
C GLU A 67 -20.00 -38.16 -34.40
N GLU A 68 -18.66 -37.98 -34.23
CA GLU A 68 -17.69 -38.20 -35.29
C GLU A 68 -17.16 -39.64 -35.30
N SER A 69 -17.06 -40.23 -36.51
CA SER A 69 -16.57 -41.58 -36.73
C SER A 69 -15.11 -41.62 -37.26
N ASP A 70 -14.58 -40.49 -37.69
CA ASP A 70 -13.20 -40.37 -38.18
C ASP A 70 -12.19 -40.40 -37.01
N GLU A 71 -11.24 -41.33 -37.10
CA GLU A 71 -10.28 -41.59 -36.02
C GLU A 71 -9.29 -40.43 -35.81
N GLU A 72 -8.91 -39.72 -36.91
CA GLU A 72 -8.03 -38.55 -36.83
C GLU A 72 -8.72 -37.37 -36.14
N MET A 73 -9.98 -37.13 -36.48
CA MET A 73 -10.78 -36.07 -35.83
C MET A 73 -11.03 -36.36 -34.35
N ARG A 74 -11.25 -37.63 -34.00
CA ARG A 74 -11.42 -38.07 -32.63
C ARG A 74 -10.14 -37.92 -31.80
N GLU A 75 -8.96 -38.18 -32.40
CA GLU A 75 -7.67 -37.94 -31.71
C GLU A 75 -7.45 -36.45 -31.44
N LEU A 76 -7.69 -35.59 -32.45
CA LEU A 76 -7.62 -34.13 -32.25
C LEU A 76 -8.57 -33.64 -31.15
N ALA A 77 -9.83 -34.12 -31.16
CA ALA A 77 -10.76 -33.75 -30.10
C ALA A 77 -10.37 -34.21 -28.72
N LYS A 78 -9.69 -35.37 -28.58
CA LYS A 78 -9.14 -35.84 -27.29
C LYS A 78 -7.98 -34.97 -26.83
N GLU A 79 -7.09 -34.56 -27.73
CA GLU A 79 -5.96 -33.70 -27.41
C GLU A 79 -6.42 -32.31 -26.95
N GLU A 80 -7.39 -31.72 -27.69
CA GLU A 80 -8.02 -30.45 -27.34
C GLU A 80 -8.78 -30.52 -26.02
N LEU A 81 -9.52 -31.60 -25.77
CA LEU A 81 -10.20 -31.86 -24.49
C LEU A 81 -9.22 -31.93 -23.32
N SER A 82 -8.09 -32.63 -23.51
CA SER A 82 -7.06 -32.75 -22.48
C SER A 82 -6.39 -31.40 -22.18
N GLY A 83 -6.05 -30.63 -23.23
CA GLY A 83 -5.47 -29.31 -23.11
C GLY A 83 -6.41 -28.31 -22.42
N SER A 84 -7.66 -28.29 -22.84
CA SER A 84 -8.68 -27.40 -22.26
C SER A 84 -8.98 -27.72 -20.77
N ARG A 85 -8.98 -29.00 -20.39
CA ARG A 85 -9.15 -29.40 -18.99
C ARG A 85 -7.99 -28.94 -18.11
N ALA A 86 -6.75 -29.16 -18.56
CA ALA A 86 -5.57 -28.71 -17.82
C ALA A 86 -5.59 -27.17 -17.66
N ARG A 87 -5.94 -26.46 -18.75
CA ARG A 87 -6.01 -25.00 -18.71
C ARG A 87 -7.12 -24.46 -17.79
N ILE A 88 -8.26 -25.13 -17.70
CA ILE A 88 -9.33 -24.78 -16.76
C ILE A 88 -8.84 -24.86 -15.31
N GLU A 89 -8.11 -25.92 -14.94
CA GLU A 89 -7.57 -26.06 -13.58
C GLU A 89 -6.60 -24.92 -13.23
N GLU A 90 -5.74 -24.52 -14.18
CA GLU A 90 -4.85 -23.37 -14.00
C GLU A 90 -5.64 -22.06 -13.85
N LEU A 91 -6.62 -21.81 -14.74
CA LEU A 91 -7.44 -20.61 -14.72
C LEU A 91 -8.30 -20.50 -13.46
N GLU A 92 -8.79 -21.60 -12.91
CA GLU A 92 -9.51 -21.59 -11.63
C GLU A 92 -8.63 -21.14 -10.47
N GLN A 93 -7.36 -21.53 -10.44
CA GLN A 93 -6.41 -21.06 -9.45
C GLN A 93 -6.05 -19.59 -9.68
N GLU A 94 -5.81 -19.20 -10.92
CA GLU A 94 -5.52 -17.82 -11.30
C GLU A 94 -6.68 -16.88 -10.93
N LEU A 95 -7.92 -17.26 -11.26
CA LEU A 95 -9.12 -16.50 -10.91
C LEU A 95 -9.31 -16.38 -9.39
N LYS A 96 -9.03 -17.42 -8.62
CA LYS A 96 -9.06 -17.36 -7.15
C LYS A 96 -8.08 -16.30 -6.63
N ILE A 97 -6.87 -16.24 -7.20
CA ILE A 97 -5.85 -15.26 -6.81
C ILE A 97 -6.27 -13.84 -7.21
N LEU A 98 -6.77 -13.67 -8.44
CA LEU A 98 -7.21 -12.38 -8.96
C LEU A 98 -8.42 -11.79 -8.19
N LEU A 99 -9.26 -12.65 -7.61
CA LEU A 99 -10.40 -12.25 -6.78
C LEU A 99 -10.02 -11.91 -5.33
N LEU A 100 -8.77 -12.13 -4.92
CA LEU A 100 -8.34 -11.70 -3.60
C LEU A 100 -8.45 -10.18 -3.47
N PRO A 101 -8.89 -9.68 -2.29
CA PRO A 101 -8.96 -8.25 -2.07
C PRO A 101 -7.55 -7.64 -2.19
N LYS A 102 -7.40 -6.73 -3.15
CA LYS A 102 -6.17 -5.94 -3.31
C LYS A 102 -6.06 -4.93 -2.17
N ASP A 103 -4.85 -4.72 -1.68
CA ASP A 103 -4.59 -3.64 -0.75
C ASP A 103 -4.69 -2.29 -1.50
N PRO A 104 -5.52 -1.34 -1.04
CA PRO A 104 -5.68 -0.05 -1.70
C PRO A 104 -4.37 0.76 -1.78
N ASN A 105 -3.38 0.40 -0.97
CA ASN A 105 -2.07 1.05 -0.94
C ASN A 105 -1.07 0.43 -1.93
N ASP A 106 -1.37 -0.72 -2.56
CA ASP A 106 -0.41 -1.44 -3.41
C ASP A 106 0.14 -0.61 -4.58
N ASP A 107 -0.64 0.35 -5.07
CA ASP A 107 -0.24 1.25 -6.17
C ASP A 107 0.51 2.50 -5.70
N LYS A 108 0.59 2.75 -4.38
CA LYS A 108 1.23 3.93 -3.82
C LYS A 108 2.75 3.84 -3.83
N ASN A 109 3.40 4.98 -3.81
CA ASN A 109 4.81 5.09 -3.49
C ASN A 109 5.01 4.68 -2.02
N VAL A 110 6.24 4.38 -1.66
CA VAL A 110 6.55 3.86 -0.34
C VAL A 110 7.62 4.69 0.35
N ILE A 111 7.41 4.95 1.63
CA ILE A 111 8.40 5.52 2.53
C ILE A 111 8.97 4.39 3.37
N VAL A 112 10.28 4.21 3.29
CA VAL A 112 11.02 3.19 4.06
C VAL A 112 11.85 3.89 5.11
N GLU A 113 11.68 3.46 6.35
CA GLU A 113 12.44 3.95 7.51
C GLU A 113 13.26 2.80 8.09
N ILE A 114 14.57 2.97 8.13
CA ILE A 114 15.52 2.00 8.72
C ILE A 114 16.12 2.63 9.97
N ARG A 115 16.05 1.91 11.10
CA ARG A 115 16.67 2.34 12.37
C ARG A 115 17.59 1.26 12.92
N ALA A 116 18.74 1.68 13.40
CA ALA A 116 19.62 0.82 14.17
C ALA A 116 18.93 0.40 15.47
N GLY A 117 18.91 -0.90 15.74
CA GLY A 117 18.36 -1.50 16.95
C GLY A 117 19.46 -1.92 17.93
N ALA A 118 19.38 -3.13 18.45
CA ALA A 118 20.38 -3.67 19.36
C ALA A 118 21.69 -3.99 18.62
N GLY A 119 22.82 -3.44 19.08
CA GLY A 119 24.16 -3.72 18.50
C GLY A 119 25.05 -2.50 18.32
N GLY A 120 24.56 -1.30 18.67
CA GLY A 120 25.35 -0.07 18.60
C GLY A 120 25.84 0.26 17.19
N ASP A 121 27.12 0.52 17.03
CA ASP A 121 27.73 0.89 15.75
C ASP A 121 27.59 -0.18 14.67
N GLU A 122 27.64 -1.44 15.05
CA GLU A 122 27.44 -2.55 14.13
C GLU A 122 26.02 -2.57 13.54
N ALA A 123 25.02 -2.28 14.35
CA ALA A 123 23.64 -2.15 13.87
C ALA A 123 23.52 -0.97 12.89
N ALA A 124 24.22 0.14 13.15
CA ALA A 124 24.23 1.29 12.25
C ALA A 124 24.94 0.99 10.91
N LEU A 125 26.04 0.27 10.92
CA LEU A 125 26.72 -0.19 9.70
C LEU A 125 25.82 -1.13 8.88
N PHE A 126 25.15 -2.05 9.55
CA PHE A 126 24.21 -2.96 8.90
C PHE A 126 22.99 -2.20 8.32
N ALA A 127 22.50 -1.17 9.00
CA ALA A 127 21.44 -0.32 8.46
C ALA A 127 21.85 0.35 7.13
N ALA A 128 23.09 0.81 7.01
CA ALA A 128 23.62 1.36 5.77
C ALA A 128 23.73 0.31 4.66
N GLU A 129 24.06 -0.94 4.99
CA GLU A 129 24.10 -2.04 4.01
C GLU A 129 22.70 -2.41 3.52
N ILE A 130 21.72 -2.49 4.41
CA ILE A 130 20.32 -2.77 4.04
C ILE A 130 19.73 -1.62 3.21
N TYR A 131 20.07 -0.36 3.52
CA TYR A 131 19.70 0.75 2.65
C TYR A 131 20.25 0.56 1.22
N ARG A 132 21.54 0.23 1.07
CA ARG A 132 22.15 -0.04 -0.25
C ARG A 132 21.47 -1.19 -0.96
N MET A 133 21.15 -2.27 -0.25
CA MET A 133 20.40 -3.41 -0.79
C MET A 133 19.06 -2.98 -1.39
N TYR A 134 18.30 -2.14 -0.68
CA TYR A 134 17.03 -1.63 -1.19
C TYR A 134 17.17 -0.67 -2.36
N VAL A 135 18.21 0.16 -2.37
CA VAL A 135 18.51 1.01 -3.54
C VAL A 135 18.80 0.18 -4.78
N HIS A 136 19.66 -0.84 -4.67
CA HIS A 136 19.95 -1.76 -5.79
C HIS A 136 18.72 -2.52 -6.25
N TYR A 137 17.87 -2.95 -5.32
CA TYR A 137 16.58 -3.58 -5.64
C TYR A 137 15.66 -2.62 -6.40
N ALA A 138 15.51 -1.39 -5.92
CA ALA A 138 14.72 -0.36 -6.58
C ALA A 138 15.25 -0.06 -8.00
N ASP A 139 16.55 0.07 -8.17
CA ASP A 139 17.19 0.30 -9.47
C ASP A 139 16.91 -0.86 -10.45
N SER A 140 16.97 -2.10 -9.98
CA SER A 140 16.65 -3.28 -10.79
C SER A 140 15.21 -3.27 -11.31
N ARG A 141 14.31 -2.69 -10.53
CA ARG A 141 12.88 -2.52 -10.85
C ARG A 141 12.58 -1.20 -11.58
N ARG A 142 13.59 -0.38 -11.86
CA ARG A 142 13.46 0.96 -12.45
C ARG A 142 12.61 1.92 -11.59
N TRP A 143 12.63 1.71 -10.29
CA TRP A 143 12.03 2.63 -9.33
C TRP A 143 13.04 3.71 -8.94
N LYS A 144 12.54 4.89 -8.65
CA LYS A 144 13.37 6.01 -8.21
C LYS A 144 13.46 6.03 -6.69
N THR A 145 14.65 6.22 -6.15
CA THR A 145 14.88 6.39 -4.71
C THR A 145 15.25 7.82 -4.39
N GLU A 146 14.70 8.36 -3.31
CA GLU A 146 14.99 9.70 -2.83
C GLU A 146 15.19 9.69 -1.32
N MET A 147 16.34 10.20 -0.84
CA MET A 147 16.64 10.32 0.58
C MET A 147 15.84 11.48 1.17
N ILE A 148 15.04 11.20 2.21
CA ILE A 148 14.27 12.21 2.95
C ILE A 148 15.05 12.69 4.17
N SER A 149 15.59 11.76 4.95
CA SER A 149 16.33 12.07 6.19
C SER A 149 17.40 11.04 6.46
N LEU A 150 18.53 11.49 6.94
CA LEU A 150 19.67 10.64 7.27
C LEU A 150 20.32 11.11 8.57
N ASN A 151 20.53 10.18 9.50
CA ASN A 151 21.29 10.38 10.74
C ASN A 151 22.44 9.37 10.79
N GLU A 152 23.65 9.84 10.55
CA GLU A 152 24.87 9.03 10.53
C GLU A 152 25.53 8.93 11.92
N ASN A 153 26.31 7.86 12.13
CA ASN A 153 27.07 7.65 13.37
C ASN A 153 28.55 8.10 13.29
N GLY A 154 28.96 8.71 12.18
CA GLY A 154 30.34 9.21 11.98
C GLY A 154 31.37 8.17 11.51
N ILE A 155 31.00 6.89 11.42
CA ILE A 155 31.84 5.79 10.87
C ILE A 155 31.23 5.17 9.61
N GLY A 156 30.30 5.87 8.95
CA GLY A 156 29.63 5.44 7.75
C GLY A 156 28.40 4.54 7.97
N GLY A 157 27.99 4.36 9.23
CA GLY A 157 26.74 3.68 9.58
C GLY A 157 25.58 4.65 9.76
N PHE A 158 24.36 4.15 9.64
CA PHE A 158 23.13 4.92 9.78
C PHE A 158 22.41 4.59 11.09
N LYS A 159 22.26 5.57 11.98
CA LYS A 159 21.38 5.44 13.15
C LYS A 159 19.93 5.41 12.74
N GLU A 160 19.59 6.25 11.77
CA GLU A 160 18.28 6.35 11.15
C GLU A 160 18.42 6.82 9.71
N CYS A 161 17.65 6.22 8.84
CA CYS A 161 17.59 6.58 7.43
C CYS A 161 16.13 6.48 6.97
N VAL A 162 15.60 7.55 6.39
CA VAL A 162 14.27 7.60 5.81
C VAL A 162 14.39 7.97 4.34
N PHE A 163 13.84 7.16 3.46
CA PHE A 163 13.87 7.41 2.03
C PHE A 163 12.55 6.98 1.37
N MET A 164 12.24 7.61 0.26
CA MET A 164 11.08 7.31 -0.57
C MET A 164 11.51 6.43 -1.74
N VAL A 165 10.66 5.47 -2.09
CA VAL A 165 10.77 4.67 -3.31
C VAL A 165 9.53 4.95 -4.16
N THR A 166 9.75 5.51 -5.33
CA THR A 166 8.69 5.91 -6.27
C THR A 166 8.70 4.98 -7.47
N GLY A 167 7.58 4.31 -7.70
CA GLY A 167 7.42 3.43 -8.86
C GLY A 167 6.18 2.56 -8.76
N GLN A 168 5.74 2.07 -9.89
CA GLN A 168 4.53 1.23 -9.95
C GLN A 168 4.71 -0.06 -9.14
N GLY A 169 3.79 -0.32 -8.22
CA GLY A 169 3.80 -1.50 -7.37
C GLY A 169 4.92 -1.50 -6.31
N ALA A 170 5.54 -0.36 -6.02
CA ALA A 170 6.62 -0.28 -5.03
C ALA A 170 6.15 -0.73 -3.64
N TYR A 171 5.01 -0.23 -3.17
CA TYR A 171 4.46 -0.63 -1.88
C TYR A 171 4.06 -2.10 -1.84
N SER A 172 3.45 -2.63 -2.92
CA SER A 172 2.99 -4.03 -2.98
C SER A 172 4.10 -5.06 -2.72
N ARG A 173 5.35 -4.72 -3.04
CA ARG A 173 6.51 -5.57 -2.83
C ARG A 173 7.26 -5.22 -1.54
N MET A 174 7.50 -3.93 -1.30
CA MET A 174 8.29 -3.48 -0.15
C MET A 174 7.58 -3.70 1.19
N LYS A 175 6.24 -3.77 1.23
CA LYS A 175 5.49 -4.02 2.47
C LYS A 175 5.92 -5.30 3.21
N TYR A 176 6.45 -6.30 2.49
CA TYR A 176 6.96 -7.53 3.06
C TYR A 176 8.33 -7.41 3.72
N GLU A 177 8.99 -6.26 3.58
CA GLU A 177 10.30 -5.99 4.20
C GLU A 177 10.17 -5.37 5.60
N SER A 178 8.96 -4.98 6.03
CA SER A 178 8.71 -4.40 7.34
C SER A 178 8.94 -5.40 8.48
N GLY A 179 9.66 -4.97 9.51
CA GLY A 179 9.96 -5.76 10.71
C GLY A 179 11.39 -5.65 11.20
N VAL A 180 11.80 -6.62 12.03
CA VAL A 180 13.14 -6.67 12.61
C VAL A 180 14.05 -7.56 11.76
N HIS A 181 15.12 -6.99 11.24
CA HIS A 181 16.17 -7.72 10.52
C HIS A 181 17.38 -7.95 11.43
N ARG A 182 17.86 -9.19 11.47
CA ARG A 182 18.95 -9.62 12.34
C ARG A 182 20.18 -9.98 11.53
N VAL A 183 21.34 -9.46 11.92
CA VAL A 183 22.64 -9.82 11.35
C VAL A 183 23.46 -10.62 12.34
N GLN A 184 24.18 -11.62 11.84
CA GLN A 184 25.14 -12.41 12.56
C GLN A 184 26.46 -12.39 11.79
N ARG A 185 27.45 -11.64 12.30
CA ARG A 185 28.80 -11.56 11.75
C ARG A 185 29.81 -11.13 12.81
N VAL A 186 31.07 -11.24 12.50
CA VAL A 186 32.13 -10.58 13.26
C VAL A 186 32.10 -9.10 12.89
N PRO A 187 31.82 -8.16 13.81
CA PRO A 187 31.79 -6.74 13.51
C PRO A 187 33.15 -6.23 13.06
N GLU A 188 33.21 -5.26 12.17
CA GLU A 188 34.46 -4.56 11.82
C GLU A 188 35.09 -3.84 13.02
N THR A 189 34.29 -3.51 14.03
CA THR A 189 34.70 -2.88 15.27
C THR A 189 35.20 -3.85 16.35
N GLU A 190 35.13 -5.17 16.10
CA GLU A 190 35.50 -6.22 17.07
C GLU A 190 36.92 -6.74 16.82
N SER A 191 37.81 -6.57 17.80
CA SER A 191 39.18 -7.04 17.72
C SER A 191 39.37 -8.52 18.09
N GLY A 192 38.38 -9.14 18.75
CA GLY A 192 38.45 -10.50 19.28
C GLY A 192 37.90 -11.60 18.34
N GLY A 193 37.46 -11.25 17.14
CA GLY A 193 36.92 -12.23 16.16
C GLY A 193 35.62 -12.91 16.59
N ARG A 194 34.90 -12.37 17.56
CA ARG A 194 33.65 -12.97 18.06
C ARG A 194 32.47 -12.59 17.17
N ILE A 195 31.62 -13.57 16.89
CA ILE A 195 30.38 -13.35 16.16
C ILE A 195 29.39 -12.60 17.08
N HIS A 196 28.97 -11.41 16.63
CA HIS A 196 27.93 -10.64 17.31
C HIS A 196 26.60 -10.77 16.56
N THR A 197 25.53 -10.53 17.30
CA THR A 197 24.18 -10.49 16.77
C THR A 197 23.62 -9.08 16.95
N SER A 198 23.39 -8.39 15.85
CA SER A 198 22.83 -7.04 15.85
C SER A 198 21.48 -7.03 15.13
N THR A 199 20.67 -6.02 15.40
CA THR A 199 19.35 -5.86 14.80
C THR A 199 19.14 -4.46 14.28
N ILE A 200 18.35 -4.37 13.24
CA ILE A 200 17.76 -3.13 12.73
C ILE A 200 16.26 -3.30 12.63
N THR A 201 15.53 -2.22 12.62
CA THR A 201 14.09 -2.20 12.34
C THR A 201 13.86 -1.51 11.00
N VAL A 202 12.97 -2.09 10.21
CA VAL A 202 12.52 -1.54 8.93
C VAL A 202 11.02 -1.29 9.04
N ALA A 203 10.60 -0.05 8.89
CA ALA A 203 9.20 0.31 8.74
C ALA A 203 8.93 0.66 7.27
N VAL A 204 7.84 0.18 6.74
CA VAL A 204 7.42 0.39 5.34
C VAL A 204 6.03 0.97 5.35
N MET A 205 5.91 2.23 4.98
CA MET A 205 4.66 3.00 5.02
C MET A 205 4.27 3.42 3.61
N PRO A 206 2.98 3.37 3.23
CA PRO A 206 2.53 3.97 1.99
C PRO A 206 2.71 5.49 2.04
N GLU A 207 2.96 6.12 0.89
CA GLU A 207 2.96 7.58 0.81
C GLU A 207 1.60 8.13 1.25
N ALA A 208 1.63 9.08 2.18
CA ALA A 208 0.42 9.70 2.70
C ALA A 208 -0.24 10.58 1.62
N GLU A 209 -1.56 10.53 1.54
CA GLU A 209 -2.33 11.45 0.70
C GLU A 209 -2.44 12.81 1.39
N GLU A 210 -2.51 13.87 0.59
CA GLU A 210 -2.78 15.21 1.13
C GLU A 210 -4.13 15.23 1.84
N VAL A 211 -4.14 15.84 3.02
CA VAL A 211 -5.37 15.97 3.82
C VAL A 211 -6.25 17.05 3.22
N ASP A 212 -7.33 16.63 2.59
CA ASP A 212 -8.34 17.54 2.08
C ASP A 212 -9.48 17.68 3.10
N VAL A 213 -9.72 18.95 3.52
CA VAL A 213 -10.82 19.27 4.42
C VAL A 213 -11.98 19.88 3.64
N VAL A 214 -12.98 19.06 3.37
CA VAL A 214 -14.26 19.51 2.81
C VAL A 214 -15.20 19.88 3.95
N ILE A 215 -15.67 21.13 3.94
CA ILE A 215 -16.63 21.65 4.92
C ILE A 215 -18.00 21.67 4.27
N ASP A 216 -18.94 20.82 4.74
CA ASP A 216 -20.35 20.90 4.32
C ASP A 216 -21.06 22.02 5.12
N GLU A 217 -21.71 22.93 4.42
CA GLU A 217 -22.46 24.01 5.04
C GLU A 217 -23.62 23.52 5.94
N LYS A 218 -24.13 22.31 5.69
CA LYS A 218 -25.17 21.67 6.50
C LYS A 218 -24.70 21.29 7.90
N ASP A 219 -23.40 21.07 8.06
CA ASP A 219 -22.76 20.67 9.31
C ASP A 219 -22.39 21.88 10.17
N ILE A 220 -22.68 23.10 9.70
CA ILE A 220 -22.32 24.33 10.39
C ILE A 220 -23.57 25.09 10.83
N ARG A 221 -23.59 25.44 12.11
CA ARG A 221 -24.52 26.43 12.65
C ARG A 221 -23.81 27.77 12.76
N ILE A 222 -24.43 28.80 12.22
CA ILE A 222 -23.96 30.19 12.26
C ILE A 222 -24.89 30.97 13.17
N ASP A 223 -24.38 31.45 14.29
CA ASP A 223 -25.09 32.37 15.19
C ASP A 223 -24.45 33.76 15.07
N VAL A 224 -25.30 34.76 14.87
CA VAL A 224 -24.88 36.17 14.81
C VAL A 224 -25.28 36.87 16.10
N MET A 225 -24.38 37.65 16.65
CA MET A 225 -24.59 38.34 17.90
C MET A 225 -23.86 39.70 17.96
N ARG A 226 -24.13 40.48 18.96
CA ARG A 226 -23.41 41.73 19.22
C ARG A 226 -21.99 41.42 19.72
N ALA A 227 -21.04 42.22 19.28
CA ALA A 227 -19.69 42.11 19.79
C ALA A 227 -19.64 42.53 21.25
N SER A 228 -18.83 41.80 22.06
CA SER A 228 -18.57 42.13 23.46
C SER A 228 -17.25 42.88 23.60
N GLY A 229 -17.20 43.95 24.37
CA GLY A 229 -15.97 44.70 24.64
C GLY A 229 -16.21 46.19 24.88
N ASN A 230 -15.15 46.93 25.25
CA ASN A 230 -15.17 48.38 25.40
C ASN A 230 -15.29 49.04 24.01
N GLY A 231 -16.46 49.55 23.64
CA GLY A 231 -16.68 50.12 22.35
C GLY A 231 -17.78 51.13 22.31
N GLY A 232 -17.76 52.01 21.29
CA GLY A 232 -18.77 53.04 21.04
C GLY A 232 -20.05 52.48 20.39
N GLN A 233 -20.86 53.34 19.76
CA GLN A 233 -22.17 53.02 19.18
C GLN A 233 -22.17 51.80 18.23
N CYS A 234 -21.11 51.55 17.49
CA CYS A 234 -21.01 50.46 16.54
C CYS A 234 -21.00 49.05 17.21
N VAL A 235 -20.38 48.90 18.36
CA VAL A 235 -20.33 47.63 19.15
C VAL A 235 -21.68 47.30 19.78
N ASN A 236 -22.42 48.34 20.19
CA ASN A 236 -23.66 48.18 20.95
C ASN A 236 -24.91 48.04 20.05
N THR A 237 -24.83 48.47 18.78
CA THR A 237 -26.02 48.51 17.89
C THR A 237 -25.95 47.52 16.72
N THR A 238 -24.76 47.01 16.35
CA THR A 238 -24.61 46.17 15.17
C THR A 238 -24.28 44.73 15.56
N ASP A 239 -25.01 43.77 15.01
CA ASP A 239 -24.72 42.32 15.19
C ASP A 239 -23.57 41.89 14.28
N SER A 240 -22.33 42.28 14.65
CA SER A 240 -21.13 42.03 13.85
C SER A 240 -20.37 40.77 14.25
N ALA A 241 -20.56 40.27 15.48
CA ALA A 241 -19.88 39.04 15.93
C ALA A 241 -20.53 37.79 15.38
N VAL A 242 -19.72 36.81 14.99
CA VAL A 242 -20.17 35.55 14.43
C VAL A 242 -19.63 34.41 15.26
N ARG A 243 -20.49 33.46 15.60
CA ARG A 243 -20.15 32.19 16.21
C ARG A 243 -20.48 31.06 15.25
N LEU A 244 -19.47 30.30 14.85
CA LEU A 244 -19.62 29.08 14.07
C LEU A 244 -19.55 27.87 15.01
N THR A 245 -20.49 26.94 14.87
CA THR A 245 -20.47 25.66 15.55
C THR A 245 -20.51 24.57 14.52
N HIS A 246 -19.44 23.76 14.46
CA HIS A 246 -19.36 22.59 13.59
C HIS A 246 -19.92 21.37 14.36
N TYR A 247 -21.04 20.81 13.90
CA TYR A 247 -21.75 19.75 14.62
C TYR A 247 -20.94 18.44 14.77
N PRO A 248 -20.27 17.90 13.74
CA PRO A 248 -19.57 16.63 13.86
C PRO A 248 -18.44 16.66 14.87
N THR A 249 -17.63 17.74 14.88
CA THR A 249 -16.44 17.85 15.76
C THR A 249 -16.73 18.65 17.03
N ARG A 250 -17.90 19.29 17.14
CA ARG A 250 -18.29 20.21 18.24
C ARG A 250 -17.32 21.39 18.41
N ILE A 251 -16.56 21.72 17.40
CA ILE A 251 -15.69 22.90 17.42
C ILE A 251 -16.54 24.15 17.34
N VAL A 252 -16.29 25.08 18.27
CA VAL A 252 -16.92 26.37 18.29
C VAL A 252 -15.87 27.44 18.02
N ILE A 253 -16.14 28.31 17.05
CA ILE A 253 -15.26 29.42 16.68
C ILE A 253 -16.03 30.73 16.87
N TYR A 254 -15.35 31.67 17.49
CA TYR A 254 -15.89 33.00 17.76
C TYR A 254 -15.06 34.05 17.02
N SER A 255 -15.68 34.90 16.21
CA SER A 255 -15.02 36.00 15.51
C SER A 255 -15.76 37.28 15.70
N GLN A 256 -15.09 38.29 16.30
CA GLN A 256 -15.63 39.62 16.56
C GLN A 256 -14.64 40.75 16.35
N THR A 257 -13.53 40.47 15.66
CA THR A 257 -12.41 41.39 15.52
C THR A 257 -12.62 42.46 14.46
N GLU A 258 -13.49 42.18 13.51
CA GLU A 258 -13.80 43.09 12.42
C GLU A 258 -15.13 43.83 12.64
N LYS A 259 -15.25 45.00 12.00
CA LYS A 259 -16.48 45.81 12.08
C LYS A 259 -17.61 45.25 11.21
N SER A 260 -17.28 44.42 10.24
CA SER A 260 -18.22 43.81 9.29
C SER A 260 -18.54 42.37 9.67
N GLN A 261 -19.82 42.03 9.75
CA GLN A 261 -20.32 40.68 9.98
C GLN A 261 -19.76 39.70 8.89
N LEU A 262 -19.72 40.14 7.62
CA LEU A 262 -19.24 39.31 6.53
C LEU A 262 -17.76 38.95 6.71
N GLN A 263 -16.92 39.92 7.07
CA GLN A 263 -15.51 39.68 7.35
C GLN A 263 -15.28 38.76 8.54
N ASN A 264 -16.07 38.92 9.59
CA ASN A 264 -16.03 38.01 10.74
C ASN A 264 -16.48 36.58 10.38
N LYS A 265 -17.47 36.44 9.50
CA LYS A 265 -17.91 35.15 8.96
C LYS A 265 -16.79 34.50 8.18
N GLU A 266 -16.18 35.18 7.22
CA GLU A 266 -15.06 34.66 6.43
C GLU A 266 -13.85 34.25 7.28
N LYS A 267 -13.54 35.10 8.28
CA LYS A 267 -12.46 34.80 9.23
C LYS A 267 -12.76 33.57 10.08
N ALA A 268 -13.98 33.43 10.54
CA ALA A 268 -14.42 32.28 11.30
C ALA A 268 -14.37 30.97 10.47
N PHE A 269 -14.79 31.02 9.20
CA PHE A 269 -14.65 29.87 8.28
C PHE A 269 -13.19 29.51 8.03
N ARG A 270 -12.31 30.48 7.85
CA ARG A 270 -10.88 30.26 7.68
C ARG A 270 -10.27 29.59 8.91
N LEU A 271 -10.62 30.06 10.11
CA LEU A 271 -10.18 29.45 11.37
C LEU A 271 -10.75 28.04 11.56
N LEU A 272 -12.01 27.80 11.17
CA LEU A 272 -12.62 26.47 11.22
C LEU A 272 -11.85 25.50 10.31
N ARG A 273 -11.56 25.93 9.07
CA ARG A 273 -10.82 25.09 8.12
C ARG A 273 -9.43 24.73 8.64
N SER A 274 -8.70 25.69 9.22
CA SER A 274 -7.41 25.43 9.84
C SER A 274 -7.51 24.43 11.00
N LYS A 275 -8.48 24.61 11.91
CA LYS A 275 -8.67 23.67 13.04
C LYS A 275 -9.09 22.27 12.60
N LEU A 276 -9.92 22.14 11.59
CA LEU A 276 -10.31 20.84 11.05
C LEU A 276 -9.12 20.15 10.36
N TYR A 277 -8.33 20.93 9.63
CA TYR A 277 -7.08 20.45 9.02
C TYR A 277 -6.10 19.93 10.09
N ASP A 278 -5.85 20.70 11.15
CA ASP A 278 -4.98 20.29 12.26
C ASP A 278 -5.48 18.98 12.91
N LEU A 279 -6.79 18.87 13.14
CA LEU A 279 -7.39 17.68 13.75
C LEU A 279 -7.28 16.45 12.85
N GLU A 280 -7.47 16.61 11.54
CA GLU A 280 -7.35 15.50 10.60
C GLU A 280 -5.88 15.07 10.43
N LEU A 281 -4.97 16.06 10.41
CA LEU A 281 -3.52 15.79 10.40
C LEU A 281 -3.07 15.03 11.67
N GLU A 282 -3.57 15.41 12.85
CA GLU A 282 -3.29 14.68 14.10
C GLU A 282 -3.80 13.22 14.05
N LYS A 283 -4.98 12.99 13.51
CA LYS A 283 -5.53 11.64 13.36
C LYS A 283 -4.68 10.79 12.38
N GLN A 284 -4.30 11.38 11.25
CA GLN A 284 -3.44 10.71 10.28
C GLN A 284 -2.09 10.34 10.91
N GLN A 285 -1.43 11.29 11.58
CA GLN A 285 -0.16 11.05 12.27
C GLN A 285 -0.28 9.99 13.37
N ALA A 286 -1.37 9.98 14.12
CA ALA A 286 -1.64 8.97 15.15
C ALA A 286 -1.83 7.57 14.51
N SER A 287 -2.53 7.48 13.39
CA SER A 287 -2.72 6.24 12.63
C SER A 287 -1.38 5.72 12.08
N GLU A 288 -0.60 6.58 11.43
CA GLU A 288 0.73 6.23 10.91
C GLU A 288 1.69 5.78 12.03
N ALA A 289 1.67 6.48 13.18
CA ALA A 289 2.47 6.10 14.33
C ALA A 289 2.07 4.75 14.93
N ALA A 290 0.77 4.44 14.93
CA ALA A 290 0.26 3.14 15.38
C ALA A 290 0.67 2.02 14.41
N GLU A 291 0.55 2.24 13.11
CA GLU A 291 0.96 1.30 12.07
C GLU A 291 2.47 1.04 12.13
N ARG A 292 3.29 2.09 12.16
CA ARG A 292 4.75 1.98 12.34
C ARG A 292 5.10 1.15 13.58
N ARG A 293 4.44 1.41 14.71
CA ARG A 293 4.68 0.69 15.97
C ARG A 293 4.30 -0.79 15.85
N SER A 294 3.24 -1.12 15.13
CA SER A 294 2.84 -2.52 14.90
C SER A 294 3.85 -3.29 14.03
N GLN A 295 4.50 -2.61 13.08
CA GLN A 295 5.49 -3.22 12.19
C GLN A 295 6.82 -3.52 12.87
N ILE A 296 7.31 -2.60 13.71
CA ILE A 296 8.67 -2.69 14.30
C ILE A 296 8.70 -3.31 15.70
N GLY A 297 7.56 -3.49 16.36
CA GLY A 297 7.48 -4.04 17.72
C GLY A 297 8.40 -3.32 18.71
N THR A 298 9.18 -4.07 19.49
CA THR A 298 10.20 -3.54 20.42
C THR A 298 11.60 -3.44 19.79
N GLY A 299 11.80 -4.03 18.60
CA GLY A 299 13.12 -4.15 17.94
C GLY A 299 14.03 -5.19 18.59
N ASP A 300 13.51 -6.05 19.47
CA ASP A 300 14.28 -7.10 20.13
C ASP A 300 14.74 -8.17 19.11
N ARG A 301 15.87 -8.80 19.41
CA ARG A 301 16.45 -9.90 18.63
C ARG A 301 15.51 -11.11 18.48
N SER A 302 14.56 -11.27 19.39
CA SER A 302 13.54 -12.34 19.35
C SER A 302 12.49 -12.11 18.28
N GLU A 303 12.16 -10.86 17.96
CA GLU A 303 11.10 -10.46 17.01
C GLU A 303 11.53 -10.50 15.53
N LYS A 304 12.70 -11.05 15.25
CA LYS A 304 13.27 -11.13 13.91
C LYS A 304 12.33 -11.73 12.88
N ILE A 305 12.15 -11.04 11.75
CA ILE A 305 11.53 -11.61 10.55
C ILE A 305 12.56 -12.31 9.66
N ARG A 306 13.79 -11.76 9.58
CA ARG A 306 14.85 -12.28 8.71
C ARG A 306 16.20 -12.25 9.41
N THR A 307 17.03 -13.27 9.14
CA THR A 307 18.40 -13.36 9.65
C THR A 307 19.40 -13.45 8.49
N TYR A 308 20.38 -12.57 8.52
CA TYR A 308 21.52 -12.53 7.60
C TYR A 308 22.73 -13.13 8.33
N ASN A 309 23.17 -14.34 7.95
CA ASN A 309 24.26 -15.08 8.57
C ASN A 309 25.47 -15.06 7.66
N PHE A 310 26.42 -14.18 7.93
CA PHE A 310 27.63 -14.00 7.14
C PHE A 310 28.58 -15.21 7.19
N PRO A 311 28.88 -15.81 8.36
CA PRO A 311 29.73 -16.98 8.42
C PRO A 311 29.24 -18.17 7.60
N GLN A 312 27.92 -18.28 7.39
CA GLN A 312 27.30 -19.36 6.62
C GLN A 312 26.86 -18.93 5.22
N GLY A 313 27.05 -17.65 4.85
CA GLY A 313 26.66 -17.12 3.53
C GLY A 313 25.16 -17.27 3.23
N ARG A 314 24.32 -17.28 4.26
CA ARG A 314 22.87 -17.53 4.11
C ARG A 314 21.97 -16.45 4.69
N VAL A 315 20.80 -16.33 4.06
CA VAL A 315 19.68 -15.53 4.55
C VAL A 315 18.51 -16.46 4.85
N THR A 316 17.89 -16.29 6.02
CA THR A 316 16.71 -17.07 6.43
C THR A 316 15.56 -16.13 6.74
N ASP A 317 14.44 -16.25 6.02
CA ASP A 317 13.17 -15.60 6.38
C ASP A 317 12.39 -16.54 7.29
N HIS A 318 12.16 -16.10 8.52
CA HIS A 318 11.55 -16.93 9.56
C HIS A 318 10.03 -17.04 9.43
N ARG A 319 9.38 -16.13 8.71
CA ARG A 319 7.93 -16.14 8.49
C ARG A 319 7.49 -17.34 7.66
N ILE A 320 8.26 -17.66 6.63
CA ILE A 320 7.99 -18.76 5.69
C ILE A 320 9.03 -19.89 5.77
N LYS A 321 9.99 -19.79 6.72
CA LYS A 321 11.09 -20.75 6.91
C LYS A 321 11.95 -20.97 5.67
N LEU A 322 12.03 -19.97 4.77
CA LEU A 322 12.85 -19.98 3.58
C LEU A 322 14.30 -19.69 3.94
N THR A 323 15.24 -20.53 3.46
CA THR A 323 16.68 -20.32 3.62
C THR A 323 17.36 -20.34 2.27
N LEU A 324 18.08 -19.26 1.95
CA LEU A 324 18.83 -19.09 0.71
C LEU A 324 20.32 -18.92 1.00
N HIS A 325 21.16 -19.69 0.30
CA HIS A 325 22.62 -19.65 0.43
C HIS A 325 23.27 -18.71 -0.61
N LYS A 326 22.73 -17.50 -0.74
CA LYS A 326 23.19 -16.46 -1.69
C LYS A 326 23.20 -15.06 -1.04
N LEU A 327 23.77 -14.97 0.17
CA LEU A 327 23.79 -13.74 0.96
C LEU A 327 24.29 -12.53 0.15
N ASP A 328 25.41 -12.67 -0.56
CA ASP A 328 26.02 -11.56 -1.31
C ASP A 328 25.11 -11.06 -2.43
N SER A 329 24.44 -11.98 -3.14
CA SER A 329 23.46 -11.64 -4.19
C SER A 329 22.30 -10.86 -3.60
N ILE A 330 21.78 -11.31 -2.45
CA ILE A 330 20.66 -10.65 -1.76
C ILE A 330 21.07 -9.24 -1.30
N LEU A 331 22.24 -9.06 -0.70
CA LEU A 331 22.75 -7.75 -0.31
C LEU A 331 23.02 -6.81 -1.50
N ASN A 332 23.19 -7.36 -2.69
CA ASN A 332 23.27 -6.61 -3.96
C ASN A 332 21.90 -6.40 -4.63
N GLY A 333 20.79 -6.67 -3.93
CA GLY A 333 19.43 -6.33 -4.38
C GLY A 333 18.64 -7.46 -5.01
N ASP A 334 19.14 -8.73 -5.01
CA ASP A 334 18.39 -9.89 -5.49
C ASP A 334 17.37 -10.38 -4.45
N LEU A 335 16.27 -9.63 -4.31
CA LEU A 335 15.21 -9.90 -3.32
C LEU A 335 14.00 -10.63 -3.90
N ASP A 336 13.92 -10.80 -5.21
CA ASP A 336 12.72 -11.30 -5.87
C ASP A 336 12.26 -12.66 -5.34
N GLU A 337 13.15 -13.62 -5.20
CA GLU A 337 12.81 -14.97 -4.72
C GLU A 337 12.20 -14.94 -3.31
N ILE A 338 12.71 -14.07 -2.42
CA ILE A 338 12.18 -13.93 -1.06
C ILE A 338 10.81 -13.27 -1.11
N ILE A 339 10.70 -12.16 -1.84
CA ILE A 339 9.46 -11.37 -1.89
C ILE A 339 8.36 -12.17 -2.59
N ASP A 340 8.65 -12.85 -3.69
CA ASP A 340 7.68 -13.67 -4.42
C ASP A 340 7.19 -14.86 -3.56
N SER A 341 8.08 -15.47 -2.79
CA SER A 341 7.71 -16.52 -1.83
C SER A 341 6.80 -15.98 -0.71
N LEU A 342 7.04 -14.76 -0.23
CA LEU A 342 6.20 -14.10 0.78
C LEU A 342 4.84 -13.71 0.20
N ILE A 343 4.79 -13.23 -1.04
CA ILE A 343 3.54 -12.93 -1.75
C ILE A 343 2.72 -14.21 -1.90
N ALA A 344 3.33 -15.31 -2.34
CA ALA A 344 2.65 -16.60 -2.50
C ALA A 344 2.11 -17.13 -1.16
N ALA A 345 2.87 -16.99 -0.07
CA ALA A 345 2.43 -17.38 1.26
C ALA A 345 1.25 -16.52 1.77
N ASP A 346 1.28 -15.21 1.54
CA ASP A 346 0.19 -14.29 1.89
C ASP A 346 -1.09 -14.60 1.09
N GLN A 347 -0.96 -14.83 -0.22
CA GLN A 347 -2.06 -15.23 -1.09
C GLN A 347 -2.68 -16.55 -0.62
N THR A 348 -1.86 -17.55 -0.28
CA THR A 348 -2.34 -18.84 0.24
C THR A 348 -3.09 -18.67 1.57
N ALA A 349 -2.58 -17.84 2.46
CA ALA A 349 -3.24 -17.54 3.74
C ALA A 349 -4.57 -16.80 3.56
N LYS A 350 -4.65 -15.88 2.58
CA LYS A 350 -5.90 -15.17 2.23
C LYS A 350 -6.93 -16.12 1.60
N LEU A 351 -6.50 -17.01 0.70
CA LEU A 351 -7.37 -18.02 0.10
C LEU A 351 -7.97 -18.95 1.16
N ALA A 352 -7.16 -19.45 2.10
CA ALA A 352 -7.63 -20.29 3.19
C ALA A 352 -8.70 -19.61 4.05
N LYS A 353 -8.56 -18.29 4.31
CA LYS A 353 -9.56 -17.49 5.04
C LYS A 353 -10.85 -17.22 4.26
N MET A 354 -10.82 -17.30 2.92
CA MET A 354 -12.02 -17.14 2.10
C MET A 354 -12.82 -18.44 1.96
N GLU A 355 -12.19 -19.58 2.24
CA GLU A 355 -12.82 -20.92 2.21
C GLU A 355 -13.42 -21.31 3.56
N GLU A 356 -13.08 -20.63 4.67
CA GLU A 356 -13.73 -20.71 5.98
C GLU A 356 -15.01 -19.83 6.05
#